data_03dd0218ca45803759323e1851907f5d
#
_entry.id   03dd0218ca45803759323e1851907f5d
#
_cell.length_a   1.000
_cell.length_b   1.000
_cell.length_c   1.000
_cell.angle_alpha   90.00
_cell.angle_beta   90.00
_cell.angle_gamma   90.00
#
_symmetry.space_group_name_H-M   'P 1'
#
loop_
_entity.id
_entity.type
_entity.pdbx_description
1 polymer ?
#
loop_
_entity_poly.entity_id
_entity_poly.type
_entity_poly.pdbx_seq_one_letter_code
_entity_poly.pdbx_strand_id
1 'polypeptide(L)'
;MLGRSERESPAHAVLAARMAGWNDPVELLDLGTTADTLATVASIEALAAVVHLGHPEHPAPGLERALLEGAPSLIMTAAVAVPGQWVWVGAGATVGQVVIDEAGMRDCAGVLRGLGVSPRLVPTRTSVEERIALAGEGGSLVIERPRVPAGFAELPDSAALAEGGPIWYGLLESRDDWPPFTTPAQVWLAFGPADDHLGSLQPTLAIIADAGLDLDHLRSQPSSEGPHVFFASFSCPTSDKLSVLVDALTDRGVAHRTLAVLPGESFVPGPDTLTPRWA
;
A
#
# COMPACT_ATOMS: atom_id res chain seq x y z
N MET A 1 16.09 -3.66 -10.34
CA MET A 1 15.71 -4.77 -9.42
C MET A 1 14.43 -4.38 -8.71
N LEU A 2 13.58 -5.34 -8.35
CA LEU A 2 12.32 -5.09 -7.65
C LEU A 2 12.34 -5.79 -6.29
N GLY A 3 12.10 -5.04 -5.23
CA GLY A 3 11.98 -5.54 -3.87
C GLY A 3 10.53 -5.70 -3.42
N ARG A 4 10.32 -6.52 -2.40
CA ARG A 4 9.07 -6.62 -1.64
C ARG A 4 9.37 -6.90 -0.18
N SER A 5 8.45 -6.58 0.71
CA SER A 5 8.56 -7.08 2.09
C SER A 5 8.16 -8.54 2.18
N GLU A 6 8.59 -9.23 3.23
CA GLU A 6 8.25 -10.64 3.47
C GLU A 6 6.74 -10.90 3.60
N ARG A 7 5.96 -9.85 3.89
CA ARG A 7 4.49 -9.92 4.02
C ARG A 7 3.73 -9.73 2.71
N GLU A 8 4.43 -9.37 1.63
CA GLU A 8 3.79 -9.16 0.33
C GLU A 8 3.77 -10.46 -0.48
N SER A 9 2.62 -10.73 -1.13
CA SER A 9 2.50 -11.85 -2.05
C SER A 9 3.45 -11.68 -3.24
N PRO A 10 4.30 -12.69 -3.56
CA PRO A 10 5.18 -12.61 -4.72
C PRO A 10 4.43 -12.44 -6.04
N ALA A 11 3.30 -13.13 -6.22
CA ALA A 11 2.51 -13.06 -7.44
C ALA A 11 1.85 -11.67 -7.60
N HIS A 12 1.29 -11.12 -6.52
CA HIS A 12 0.73 -9.76 -6.56
C HIS A 12 1.81 -8.70 -6.78
N ALA A 13 2.98 -8.82 -6.14
CA ALA A 13 4.09 -7.88 -6.34
C ALA A 13 4.58 -7.84 -7.79
N VAL A 14 4.75 -8.98 -8.44
CA VAL A 14 5.10 -9.05 -9.86
C VAL A 14 4.02 -8.43 -10.73
N LEU A 15 2.75 -8.74 -10.48
CA LEU A 15 1.64 -8.20 -11.26
C LEU A 15 1.52 -6.69 -11.06
N ALA A 16 1.64 -6.19 -9.83
CA ALA A 16 1.63 -4.77 -9.52
C ALA A 16 2.73 -4.01 -10.27
N ALA A 17 3.97 -4.53 -10.26
CA ALA A 17 5.06 -3.93 -11.01
C ALA A 17 4.77 -3.85 -12.50
N ARG A 18 4.22 -4.92 -13.10
CA ARG A 18 3.82 -4.93 -14.51
C ARG A 18 2.76 -3.89 -14.83
N MET A 19 1.74 -3.77 -13.97
CA MET A 19 0.69 -2.78 -14.11
C MET A 19 1.21 -1.35 -13.92
N ALA A 20 2.23 -1.16 -13.09
CA ALA A 20 2.93 0.13 -12.93
C ALA A 20 3.90 0.45 -14.08
N GLY A 21 3.96 -0.38 -15.14
CA GLY A 21 4.78 -0.12 -16.33
C GLY A 21 6.19 -0.73 -16.28
N TRP A 22 6.49 -1.59 -15.33
CA TRP A 22 7.78 -2.29 -15.26
C TRP A 22 7.88 -3.32 -16.37
N ASN A 23 8.70 -3.06 -17.39
CA ASN A 23 8.80 -3.91 -18.59
C ASN A 23 9.95 -4.92 -18.56
N ASP A 24 10.96 -4.70 -17.72
CA ASP A 24 12.09 -5.60 -17.57
C ASP A 24 11.69 -6.93 -16.90
N PRO A 25 12.47 -8.02 -17.10
CA PRO A 25 12.30 -9.23 -16.33
C PRO A 25 12.31 -8.90 -14.83
N VAL A 26 11.26 -9.35 -14.13
CA VAL A 26 11.15 -9.08 -12.68
C VAL A 26 11.94 -10.13 -11.93
N GLU A 27 13.13 -9.74 -11.45
CA GLU A 27 13.83 -10.44 -10.38
C GLU A 27 13.33 -9.88 -9.05
N LEU A 28 12.54 -10.67 -8.34
CA LEU A 28 11.91 -10.26 -7.10
C LEU A 28 12.82 -10.60 -5.92
N LEU A 29 13.22 -9.55 -5.18
CA LEU A 29 14.03 -9.67 -3.97
C LEU A 29 13.14 -9.60 -2.72
N ASP A 30 13.35 -10.55 -1.82
CA ASP A 30 12.75 -10.50 -0.48
C ASP A 30 13.63 -9.65 0.44
N LEU A 31 13.13 -8.51 0.85
CA LEU A 31 13.87 -7.50 1.60
C LEU A 31 13.57 -7.53 3.11
N GLY A 32 12.86 -8.55 3.59
CA GLY A 32 12.52 -8.68 4.99
C GLY A 32 11.30 -7.85 5.40
N THR A 33 11.35 -7.16 6.52
CA THR A 33 10.23 -6.35 7.02
C THR A 33 9.97 -5.13 6.14
N THR A 34 8.83 -4.46 6.32
CA THR A 34 8.55 -3.18 5.64
C THR A 34 9.63 -2.14 5.94
N ALA A 35 10.11 -2.06 7.18
CA ALA A 35 11.19 -1.14 7.56
C ALA A 35 12.51 -1.48 6.85
N ASP A 36 12.88 -2.76 6.78
CA ASP A 36 14.07 -3.20 6.03
C ASP A 36 13.93 -2.90 4.54
N THR A 37 12.73 -3.09 3.98
CA THR A 37 12.42 -2.76 2.58
C THR A 37 12.66 -1.28 2.30
N LEU A 38 12.10 -0.39 3.13
CA LEU A 38 12.29 1.06 3.01
C LEU A 38 13.78 1.44 3.10
N ALA A 39 14.50 0.92 4.11
CA ALA A 39 15.92 1.19 4.30
C ALA A 39 16.77 0.71 3.11
N THR A 40 16.44 -0.46 2.57
CA THR A 40 17.17 -1.05 1.44
C THR A 40 16.95 -0.26 0.15
N VAL A 41 15.69 0.13 -0.15
CA VAL A 41 15.38 0.98 -1.32
C VAL A 41 16.09 2.33 -1.23
N ALA A 42 16.14 2.91 -0.04
CA ALA A 42 16.85 4.18 0.17
C ALA A 42 18.37 4.11 -0.06
N SER A 43 18.95 2.91 0.11
CA SER A 43 20.43 2.73 0.08
C SER A 43 20.95 2.16 -1.24
N ILE A 44 20.09 1.61 -2.10
CA ILE A 44 20.48 0.95 -3.34
C ILE A 44 19.90 1.69 -4.53
N GLU A 45 20.75 2.30 -5.32
CA GLU A 45 20.37 2.94 -6.58
C GLU A 45 19.70 1.93 -7.54
N ALA A 46 18.65 2.37 -8.26
CA ALA A 46 17.87 1.57 -9.19
C ALA A 46 17.15 0.34 -8.57
N LEU A 47 17.02 0.29 -7.25
CA LEU A 47 16.12 -0.63 -6.58
C LEU A 47 14.78 0.08 -6.34
N ALA A 48 13.69 -0.50 -6.85
CA ALA A 48 12.34 -0.13 -6.48
C ALA A 48 11.72 -1.23 -5.61
N ALA A 49 10.68 -0.95 -4.87
CA ALA A 49 9.93 -1.96 -4.14
C ALA A 49 8.42 -1.81 -4.34
N VAL A 50 7.72 -2.93 -4.33
CA VAL A 50 6.28 -2.97 -4.26
C VAL A 50 5.86 -3.02 -2.80
N VAL A 51 4.96 -2.12 -2.41
CA VAL A 51 4.40 -2.03 -1.06
C VAL A 51 2.87 -2.12 -1.11
N HIS A 52 2.29 -2.81 -0.16
CA HIS A 52 0.85 -2.98 -0.05
C HIS A 52 0.21 -1.70 0.48
N LEU A 53 -0.79 -1.18 -0.24
CA LEU A 53 -1.58 -0.01 0.16
C LEU A 53 -2.87 -0.37 0.89
N GLY A 54 -3.32 -1.61 0.80
CA GLY A 54 -4.59 -2.05 1.31
C GLY A 54 -5.73 -1.86 0.31
N HIS A 55 -6.90 -1.60 0.83
CA HIS A 55 -8.09 -1.19 0.08
C HIS A 55 -8.38 0.29 0.40
N PRO A 56 -8.96 1.08 -0.52
CA PRO A 56 -9.32 2.48 -0.22
C PRO A 56 -10.16 2.65 1.05
N GLU A 57 -11.07 1.72 1.34
CA GLU A 57 -11.87 1.72 2.58
C GLU A 57 -11.06 1.29 3.82
N HIS A 58 -9.98 0.53 3.62
CA HIS A 58 -9.14 -0.03 4.68
C HIS A 58 -7.67 0.08 4.29
N PRO A 59 -7.11 1.30 4.25
CA PRO A 59 -5.72 1.51 3.85
C PRO A 59 -4.75 0.83 4.82
N ALA A 60 -3.59 0.43 4.31
CA ALA A 60 -2.55 -0.22 5.11
C ALA A 60 -2.08 0.70 6.24
N PRO A 61 -2.24 0.31 7.51
CA PRO A 61 -1.94 1.18 8.62
C PRO A 61 -0.44 1.48 8.72
N GLY A 62 -0.10 2.71 9.03
CA GLY A 62 1.27 3.12 9.36
C GLY A 62 2.22 3.32 8.19
N LEU A 63 1.79 3.11 6.92
CA LEU A 63 2.67 3.29 5.76
C LEU A 63 3.16 4.74 5.61
N GLU A 64 2.28 5.72 5.75
CA GLU A 64 2.65 7.15 5.67
C GLU A 64 3.68 7.52 6.76
N ARG A 65 3.46 7.01 7.97
CA ARG A 65 4.41 7.18 9.07
C ARG A 65 5.74 6.53 8.76
N ALA A 66 5.75 5.29 8.27
CA ALA A 66 6.96 4.57 7.91
C ALA A 66 7.73 5.29 6.79
N LEU A 67 7.03 5.86 5.79
CA LEU A 67 7.63 6.70 4.76
C LEU A 67 8.26 7.96 5.36
N LEU A 68 7.56 8.65 6.26
CA LEU A 68 8.07 9.87 6.88
C LEU A 68 9.27 9.61 7.80
N GLU A 69 9.27 8.52 8.56
CA GLU A 69 10.38 8.09 9.42
C GLU A 69 11.56 7.52 8.60
N GLY A 70 11.33 7.11 7.34
CA GLY A 70 12.36 6.63 6.43
C GLY A 70 13.20 7.75 5.80
N ALA A 71 14.15 7.36 4.92
CA ALA A 71 15.03 8.31 4.25
C ALA A 71 14.24 9.36 3.45
N PRO A 72 14.70 10.64 3.42
CA PRO A 72 14.02 11.73 2.71
C PRO A 72 13.80 11.48 1.21
N SER A 73 14.67 10.72 0.58
CA SER A 73 14.57 10.37 -0.85
C SER A 73 13.49 9.34 -1.19
N LEU A 74 12.88 8.68 -0.20
CA LEU A 74 11.85 7.69 -0.47
C LEU A 74 10.54 8.37 -0.88
N ILE A 75 10.01 7.97 -2.03
CA ILE A 75 8.73 8.44 -2.54
C ILE A 75 7.98 7.31 -3.23
N MET A 76 6.68 7.29 -3.08
CA MET A 76 5.80 6.40 -3.82
C MET A 76 5.38 7.07 -5.13
N THR A 77 5.64 6.41 -6.25
CA THR A 77 5.50 6.99 -7.60
C THR A 77 4.35 6.42 -8.42
N ALA A 78 3.77 5.31 -7.99
CA ALA A 78 2.59 4.73 -8.62
C ALA A 78 1.71 4.01 -7.58
N ALA A 79 0.42 3.94 -7.86
CA ALA A 79 -0.53 3.06 -7.19
C ALA A 79 -1.32 2.28 -8.24
N VAL A 80 -1.45 0.97 -8.06
CA VAL A 80 -2.15 0.09 -8.99
C VAL A 80 -3.11 -0.83 -8.26
N ALA A 81 -4.29 -1.02 -8.84
CA ALA A 81 -5.32 -1.93 -8.36
C ALA A 81 -5.10 -3.32 -8.96
N VAL A 82 -4.51 -4.23 -8.19
CA VAL A 82 -4.22 -5.59 -8.64
C VAL A 82 -5.44 -6.47 -8.44
N PRO A 83 -5.96 -7.13 -9.49
CA PRO A 83 -7.06 -8.10 -9.34
C PRO A 83 -6.69 -9.19 -8.35
N GLY A 84 -7.66 -9.61 -7.54
CA GLY A 84 -7.45 -10.70 -6.58
C GLY A 84 -6.95 -11.98 -7.27
N GLN A 85 -5.83 -12.50 -6.79
CA GLN A 85 -5.20 -13.72 -7.32
C GLN A 85 -5.40 -14.91 -6.39
N TRP A 86 -6.05 -14.70 -5.24
CA TRP A 86 -6.27 -15.75 -4.26
C TRP A 86 -7.28 -16.76 -4.74
N VAL A 87 -6.95 -18.04 -4.60
CA VAL A 87 -7.81 -19.19 -4.87
C VAL A 87 -7.75 -20.17 -3.72
N TRP A 88 -8.86 -20.83 -3.45
CA TRP A 88 -8.95 -21.91 -2.50
C TRP A 88 -8.93 -23.24 -3.24
N VAL A 89 -7.90 -24.04 -3.01
CA VAL A 89 -7.64 -25.27 -3.77
C VAL A 89 -7.45 -26.49 -2.87
N GLY A 90 -7.81 -27.66 -3.37
CA GLY A 90 -7.64 -28.94 -2.68
C GLY A 90 -7.32 -30.08 -3.65
N ALA A 91 -6.73 -31.16 -3.13
CA ALA A 91 -6.48 -32.39 -3.88
C ALA A 91 -7.72 -33.30 -3.99
N GLY A 92 -8.81 -32.97 -3.32
CA GLY A 92 -10.05 -33.73 -3.31
C GLY A 92 -11.26 -32.89 -2.92
N ALA A 93 -12.43 -33.50 -2.86
CA ALA A 93 -13.71 -32.82 -2.57
C ALA A 93 -13.91 -32.51 -1.06
N THR A 94 -13.13 -33.13 -0.19
CA THR A 94 -13.23 -32.90 1.26
C THR A 94 -12.34 -31.76 1.67
N VAL A 95 -12.86 -30.85 2.49
CA VAL A 95 -12.13 -29.72 3.05
C VAL A 95 -11.65 -30.12 4.42
N GLY A 96 -10.37 -30.55 4.52
CA GLY A 96 -9.67 -30.77 5.79
C GLY A 96 -9.08 -29.48 6.34
N GLN A 97 -7.85 -29.55 6.89
CA GLN A 97 -7.14 -28.37 7.36
C GLN A 97 -6.87 -27.39 6.21
N VAL A 98 -7.32 -26.16 6.36
CA VAL A 98 -7.00 -25.07 5.42
C VAL A 98 -5.69 -24.42 5.85
N VAL A 99 -4.73 -24.24 4.94
CA VAL A 99 -3.47 -23.53 5.18
C VAL A 99 -3.42 -22.26 4.33
N ILE A 100 -3.04 -21.16 4.92
CA ILE A 100 -2.94 -19.85 4.29
C ILE A 100 -1.69 -19.11 4.81
N ASP A 101 -1.07 -18.30 3.99
CA ASP A 101 0.01 -17.44 4.45
C ASP A 101 -0.47 -16.08 4.98
N GLU A 102 0.48 -15.30 5.53
CA GLU A 102 0.18 -13.99 6.11
C GLU A 102 -0.40 -13.01 5.09
N ALA A 103 0.06 -13.03 3.84
CA ALA A 103 -0.46 -12.18 2.79
C ALA A 103 -1.91 -12.56 2.42
N GLY A 104 -2.15 -13.86 2.21
CA GLY A 104 -3.50 -14.37 1.96
C GLY A 104 -4.45 -14.13 3.12
N MET A 105 -3.98 -14.30 4.35
CA MET A 105 -4.81 -14.05 5.53
C MET A 105 -5.20 -12.58 5.65
N ARG A 106 -4.26 -11.67 5.39
CA ARG A 106 -4.55 -10.23 5.37
C ARG A 106 -5.65 -9.89 4.37
N ASP A 107 -5.56 -10.45 3.15
CA ASP A 107 -6.43 -10.10 2.04
C ASP A 107 -7.77 -10.85 2.06
N CYS A 108 -7.81 -12.08 2.59
CA CYS A 108 -8.97 -12.98 2.53
C CYS A 108 -9.70 -13.19 3.87
N ALA A 109 -9.22 -12.60 4.97
CA ALA A 109 -9.75 -12.87 6.32
C ALA A 109 -11.27 -12.64 6.44
N GLY A 110 -11.79 -11.58 5.80
CA GLY A 110 -13.22 -11.25 5.83
C GLY A 110 -14.07 -12.35 5.19
N VAL A 111 -13.68 -12.79 4.00
CA VAL A 111 -14.37 -13.84 3.23
C VAL A 111 -14.31 -15.17 3.96
N LEU A 112 -13.11 -15.58 4.41
CA LEU A 112 -12.93 -16.85 5.14
C LEU A 112 -13.76 -16.90 6.43
N ARG A 113 -13.85 -15.78 7.14
CA ARG A 113 -14.71 -15.68 8.34
C ARG A 113 -16.19 -15.82 7.96
N GLY A 114 -16.61 -15.16 6.87
CA GLY A 114 -17.99 -15.31 6.35
C GLY A 114 -18.34 -16.74 5.97
N LEU A 115 -17.37 -17.51 5.49
CA LEU A 115 -17.52 -18.94 5.17
C LEU A 115 -17.36 -19.86 6.39
N GLY A 116 -17.09 -19.31 7.58
CA GLY A 116 -16.88 -20.10 8.80
C GLY A 116 -15.56 -20.87 8.82
N VAL A 117 -14.58 -20.48 8.01
CA VAL A 117 -13.29 -21.15 7.87
C VAL A 117 -12.27 -20.55 8.83
N SER A 118 -11.58 -21.44 9.60
CA SER A 118 -10.47 -21.08 10.48
C SER A 118 -9.18 -21.69 9.95
N PRO A 119 -8.41 -20.99 9.12
CA PRO A 119 -7.23 -21.55 8.50
C PRO A 119 -6.04 -21.59 9.48
N ARG A 120 -5.10 -22.48 9.20
CA ARG A 120 -3.76 -22.49 9.80
C ARG A 120 -2.90 -21.44 9.08
N LEU A 121 -2.46 -20.44 9.83
CA LEU A 121 -1.56 -19.38 9.33
C LEU A 121 -0.13 -19.87 9.27
N VAL A 122 0.57 -19.52 8.18
CA VAL A 122 2.01 -19.76 8.00
C VAL A 122 2.70 -18.49 7.46
N PRO A 123 4.02 -18.34 7.65
CA PRO A 123 4.78 -17.25 7.05
C PRO A 123 4.67 -17.26 5.51
N THR A 124 4.65 -16.08 4.88
CA THR A 124 4.55 -15.94 3.41
C THR A 124 5.69 -16.65 2.67
N ARG A 125 6.88 -16.75 3.30
CA ARG A 125 8.05 -17.48 2.76
C ARG A 125 7.93 -19.02 2.81
N THR A 126 6.91 -19.59 3.48
CA THR A 126 6.70 -21.04 3.52
C THR A 126 6.48 -21.59 2.12
N SER A 127 7.26 -22.60 1.72
CA SER A 127 7.16 -23.20 0.38
C SER A 127 5.80 -23.87 0.16
N VAL A 128 5.44 -24.08 -1.11
CA VAL A 128 4.16 -24.72 -1.45
C VAL A 128 4.14 -26.17 -0.94
N GLU A 129 5.27 -26.87 -1.03
CA GLU A 129 5.44 -28.24 -0.57
C GLU A 129 5.24 -28.34 0.94
N GLU A 130 5.81 -27.40 1.69
CA GLU A 130 5.61 -27.34 3.15
C GLU A 130 4.15 -27.04 3.52
N ARG A 131 3.49 -26.14 2.76
CA ARG A 131 2.04 -25.84 2.97
C ARG A 131 1.18 -27.08 2.72
N ILE A 132 1.49 -27.88 1.68
CA ILE A 132 0.80 -29.14 1.39
C ILE A 132 1.00 -30.13 2.55
N ALA A 133 2.24 -30.28 3.00
CA ALA A 133 2.55 -31.17 4.14
C ALA A 133 1.81 -30.74 5.42
N LEU A 134 1.70 -29.43 5.68
CA LEU A 134 0.98 -28.88 6.84
C LEU A 134 -0.55 -29.00 6.73
N ALA A 135 -1.09 -29.00 5.51
CA ALA A 135 -2.51 -29.23 5.25
C ALA A 135 -2.89 -30.71 5.48
N GLY A 136 -1.96 -31.63 5.25
CA GLY A 136 -2.16 -33.06 5.42
C GLY A 136 -3.09 -33.70 4.37
N GLU A 137 -3.46 -34.96 4.60
CA GLU A 137 -4.37 -35.68 3.71
C GLU A 137 -5.78 -35.05 3.72
N GLY A 138 -6.32 -34.77 2.54
CA GLY A 138 -7.61 -34.09 2.39
C GLY A 138 -7.58 -32.59 2.76
N GLY A 139 -6.41 -32.04 3.07
CA GLY A 139 -6.24 -30.63 3.34
C GLY A 139 -6.34 -29.74 2.11
N SER A 140 -6.41 -28.43 2.34
CA SER A 140 -6.58 -27.44 1.29
C SER A 140 -5.72 -26.21 1.54
N LEU A 141 -5.49 -25.43 0.48
CA LEU A 141 -4.67 -24.23 0.51
C LEU A 141 -5.46 -23.03 0.03
N VAL A 142 -5.27 -21.89 0.67
CA VAL A 142 -5.53 -20.58 0.05
C VAL A 142 -4.18 -20.06 -0.45
N ILE A 143 -4.07 -19.90 -1.76
CA ILE A 143 -2.81 -19.63 -2.45
C ILE A 143 -3.07 -18.76 -3.69
N GLU A 144 -2.04 -18.10 -4.19
CA GLU A 144 -2.14 -17.33 -5.43
C GLU A 144 -2.29 -18.26 -6.64
N ARG A 145 -3.19 -17.92 -7.56
CA ARG A 145 -3.49 -18.71 -8.77
C ARG A 145 -2.25 -19.19 -9.55
N PRO A 146 -1.22 -18.36 -9.79
CA PRO A 146 -0.01 -18.83 -10.50
C PRO A 146 0.82 -19.87 -9.73
N ARG A 147 0.55 -20.06 -8.45
CA ARG A 147 1.30 -20.98 -7.56
C ARG A 147 0.52 -22.24 -7.20
N VAL A 148 -0.65 -22.46 -7.82
CA VAL A 148 -1.47 -23.66 -7.57
C VAL A 148 -0.67 -24.91 -7.92
N PRO A 149 -0.49 -25.86 -6.99
CA PRO A 149 0.31 -27.06 -7.22
C PRO A 149 -0.40 -28.02 -8.17
N ALA A 150 0.38 -28.82 -8.91
CA ALA A 150 -0.14 -29.86 -9.78
C ALA A 150 -1.01 -30.85 -8.97
N GLY A 151 -2.16 -31.23 -9.52
CA GLY A 151 -3.10 -32.14 -8.86
C GLY A 151 -4.07 -31.49 -7.88
N PHE A 152 -3.96 -30.19 -7.63
CA PHE A 152 -4.95 -29.41 -6.89
C PHE A 152 -5.94 -28.74 -7.85
N ALA A 153 -7.19 -28.66 -7.43
CA ALA A 153 -8.26 -27.98 -8.17
C ALA A 153 -8.95 -26.95 -7.27
N GLU A 154 -9.51 -25.91 -7.89
CA GLU A 154 -10.29 -24.93 -7.16
C GLU A 154 -11.54 -25.57 -6.53
N LEU A 155 -11.76 -25.25 -5.26
CA LEU A 155 -12.93 -25.67 -4.52
C LEU A 155 -14.13 -24.75 -4.84
N PRO A 156 -15.38 -25.20 -4.61
CA PRO A 156 -16.58 -24.43 -4.98
C PRO A 156 -16.60 -22.98 -4.45
N ASP A 157 -16.15 -22.78 -3.22
CA ASP A 157 -16.18 -21.46 -2.56
C ASP A 157 -14.96 -20.59 -2.93
N SER A 158 -14.07 -21.07 -3.80
CA SER A 158 -12.88 -20.32 -4.26
C SER A 158 -13.25 -18.99 -4.91
N ALA A 159 -14.38 -18.95 -5.65
CA ALA A 159 -14.82 -17.72 -6.33
C ALA A 159 -15.07 -16.56 -5.37
N ALA A 160 -15.53 -16.83 -4.14
CA ALA A 160 -15.79 -15.81 -3.14
C ALA A 160 -14.52 -15.02 -2.73
N LEU A 161 -13.33 -15.63 -2.84
CA LEU A 161 -12.06 -14.94 -2.53
C LEU A 161 -11.74 -13.83 -3.53
N ALA A 162 -12.24 -13.92 -4.76
CA ALA A 162 -12.06 -12.90 -5.80
C ALA A 162 -13.08 -11.74 -5.68
N GLU A 163 -14.18 -11.93 -4.93
CA GLU A 163 -15.23 -10.92 -4.75
C GLU A 163 -14.81 -9.78 -3.81
N GLY A 164 -13.72 -9.94 -3.06
CA GLY A 164 -13.17 -8.92 -2.13
C GLY A 164 -12.64 -7.64 -2.80
N GLY A 165 -12.71 -7.56 -4.13
CA GLY A 165 -12.23 -6.42 -4.90
C GLY A 165 -10.71 -6.47 -5.16
N PRO A 166 -10.18 -5.47 -5.87
CA PRO A 166 -8.76 -5.38 -6.14
C PRO A 166 -7.98 -4.98 -4.89
N ILE A 167 -6.74 -5.46 -4.81
CA ILE A 167 -5.78 -5.09 -3.77
C ILE A 167 -4.85 -4.03 -4.35
N TRP A 168 -4.68 -2.93 -3.63
CA TRP A 168 -3.84 -1.84 -4.09
C TRP A 168 -2.40 -2.00 -3.63
N TYR A 169 -1.49 -1.76 -4.56
CA TYR A 169 -0.05 -1.74 -4.34
C TYR A 169 0.55 -0.44 -4.85
N GLY A 170 1.56 0.06 -4.13
CA GLY A 170 2.37 1.20 -4.52
C GLY A 170 3.74 0.76 -5.03
N LEU A 171 4.31 1.53 -5.95
CA LEU A 171 5.71 1.43 -6.33
C LEU A 171 6.50 2.48 -5.55
N LEU A 172 7.47 2.03 -4.77
CA LEU A 172 8.35 2.84 -3.94
C LEU A 172 9.72 2.93 -4.60
N GLU A 173 10.25 4.13 -4.69
CA GLU A 173 11.58 4.42 -5.25
C GLU A 173 12.35 5.40 -4.35
N SER A 174 13.68 5.41 -4.49
CA SER A 174 14.54 6.47 -3.96
C SER A 174 14.81 7.49 -5.05
N ARG A 175 14.38 8.75 -4.84
CA ARG A 175 14.50 9.85 -5.80
C ARG A 175 14.71 11.17 -5.08
N ASP A 176 15.42 12.08 -5.73
CA ASP A 176 15.59 13.46 -5.22
C ASP A 176 14.33 14.31 -5.47
N ASP A 177 13.49 13.91 -6.46
CA ASP A 177 12.29 14.63 -6.86
C ASP A 177 11.20 13.67 -7.35
N TRP A 178 9.95 14.11 -7.41
CA TRP A 178 8.85 13.32 -7.97
C TRP A 178 8.89 13.28 -9.51
N PRO A 179 8.37 12.20 -10.13
CA PRO A 179 8.28 12.16 -11.58
C PRO A 179 7.31 13.24 -12.10
N PRO A 180 7.64 13.90 -13.22
CA PRO A 180 6.73 14.88 -13.83
C PRO A 180 5.40 14.23 -14.22
N PHE A 181 4.30 14.92 -13.98
CA PHE A 181 2.97 14.47 -14.37
C PHE A 181 2.17 15.63 -14.99
N THR A 182 1.34 15.27 -15.97
CA THR A 182 0.48 16.22 -16.73
C THR A 182 -1.00 15.88 -16.61
N THR A 183 -1.31 14.74 -15.98
CA THR A 183 -2.66 14.34 -15.60
C THR A 183 -2.79 14.43 -14.09
N PRO A 184 -4.00 14.63 -13.54
CA PRO A 184 -4.16 14.68 -12.09
C PRO A 184 -3.49 13.51 -11.37
N ALA A 185 -2.78 13.82 -10.29
CA ALA A 185 -2.12 12.84 -9.42
C ALA A 185 -2.61 12.99 -7.99
N GLN A 186 -2.78 11.88 -7.29
CA GLN A 186 -2.97 11.89 -5.84
C GLN A 186 -1.63 12.18 -5.17
N VAL A 187 -1.57 13.20 -4.35
CA VAL A 187 -0.37 13.58 -3.60
C VAL A 187 -0.58 13.30 -2.12
N TRP A 188 0.43 12.71 -1.49
CA TRP A 188 0.51 12.58 -0.03
C TRP A 188 1.62 13.49 0.47
N LEU A 189 1.25 14.42 1.33
CA LEU A 189 2.14 15.42 1.89
C LEU A 189 2.16 15.31 3.41
N ALA A 190 3.34 15.17 4.00
CA ALA A 190 3.54 15.39 5.42
C ALA A 190 4.07 16.80 5.65
N PHE A 191 3.57 17.49 6.67
CA PHE A 191 4.07 18.79 7.05
C PHE A 191 3.95 19.05 8.55
N GLY A 192 4.79 19.94 9.05
CA GLY A 192 4.74 20.44 10.41
C GLY A 192 4.77 21.97 10.41
N PRO A 193 3.95 22.64 11.23
CA PRO A 193 4.04 24.09 11.34
C PRO A 193 5.43 24.49 11.86
N ALA A 194 5.95 25.63 11.41
CA ALA A 194 7.23 26.15 11.86
C ALA A 194 7.26 26.44 13.38
N ASP A 195 6.09 26.66 13.97
CA ASP A 195 5.89 26.94 15.39
C ASP A 195 4.54 26.32 15.83
N ASP A 196 4.57 25.45 16.86
CA ASP A 196 3.37 24.75 17.34
C ASP A 196 2.70 25.54 18.47
N HIS A 197 1.80 26.40 18.09
CA HIS A 197 0.93 27.15 19.00
C HIS A 197 -0.52 27.11 18.56
N LEU A 198 -1.40 27.56 19.40
CA LEU A 198 -2.83 27.60 19.08
C LEU A 198 -3.07 28.40 17.78
N GLY A 199 -3.56 27.74 16.73
CA GLY A 199 -3.83 28.35 15.43
C GLY A 199 -2.69 28.22 14.41
N SER A 200 -1.54 27.63 14.74
CA SER A 200 -0.39 27.49 13.85
C SER A 200 -0.65 26.69 12.56
N LEU A 201 -1.65 25.82 12.57
CA LEU A 201 -2.08 25.06 11.38
C LEU A 201 -2.76 25.94 10.32
N GLN A 202 -3.49 26.97 10.75
CA GLN A 202 -4.31 27.79 9.83
C GLN A 202 -3.48 28.46 8.72
N PRO A 203 -2.30 29.08 8.99
CA PRO A 203 -1.47 29.64 7.91
C PRO A 203 -1.01 28.61 6.88
N THR A 204 -0.70 27.38 7.32
CA THR A 204 -0.29 26.29 6.41
C THR A 204 -1.45 25.83 5.54
N LEU A 205 -2.65 25.67 6.11
CA LEU A 205 -3.84 25.33 5.32
C LEU A 205 -4.21 26.44 4.34
N ALA A 206 -3.98 27.72 4.68
CA ALA A 206 -4.17 28.83 3.77
C ALA A 206 -3.24 28.73 2.53
N ILE A 207 -1.98 28.31 2.68
CA ILE A 207 -1.07 28.11 1.56
C ILE A 207 -1.63 27.05 0.61
N ILE A 208 -2.14 25.93 1.11
CA ILE A 208 -2.72 24.85 0.30
C ILE A 208 -3.98 25.36 -0.43
N ALA A 209 -4.84 26.10 0.27
CA ALA A 209 -6.05 26.69 -0.30
C ALA A 209 -5.73 27.76 -1.37
N ASP A 210 -4.75 28.63 -1.12
CA ASP A 210 -4.28 29.65 -2.07
C ASP A 210 -3.67 29.03 -3.34
N ALA A 211 -3.06 27.84 -3.20
CA ALA A 211 -2.65 27.04 -4.35
C ALA A 211 -3.85 26.44 -5.11
N GLY A 212 -5.09 26.62 -4.63
CA GLY A 212 -6.32 26.10 -5.23
C GLY A 212 -6.38 24.57 -5.20
N LEU A 213 -5.86 23.96 -4.12
CA LEU A 213 -5.91 22.53 -3.86
C LEU A 213 -6.93 22.26 -2.75
N ASP A 214 -7.74 21.23 -2.95
CA ASP A 214 -8.72 20.76 -1.96
C ASP A 214 -8.20 19.49 -1.29
N LEU A 215 -8.31 19.42 0.03
CA LEU A 215 -7.83 18.29 0.80
C LEU A 215 -8.87 17.17 0.82
N ASP A 216 -8.49 15.98 0.38
CA ASP A 216 -9.29 14.76 0.54
C ASP A 216 -9.24 14.29 2.00
N HIS A 217 -8.06 14.33 2.60
CA HIS A 217 -7.82 13.94 3.98
C HIS A 217 -6.82 14.87 4.67
N LEU A 218 -7.04 15.06 5.97
CA LEU A 218 -6.10 15.69 6.87
C LEU A 218 -6.11 14.95 8.21
N ARG A 219 -4.95 14.47 8.62
CA ARG A 219 -4.75 13.80 9.92
C ARG A 219 -3.59 14.44 10.65
N SER A 220 -3.62 14.44 11.98
CA SER A 220 -2.51 14.88 12.81
C SER A 220 -2.00 13.75 13.69
N GLN A 221 -0.70 13.72 13.92
CA GLN A 221 -0.05 12.84 14.87
C GLN A 221 0.91 13.64 15.74
N PRO A 222 1.01 13.34 17.05
CA PRO A 222 2.01 13.98 17.92
C PRO A 222 3.41 13.55 17.44
N SER A 223 4.35 14.50 17.43
CA SER A 223 5.75 14.26 17.18
C SER A 223 6.55 14.17 18.48
N SER A 224 7.58 13.34 18.53
CA SER A 224 8.52 13.28 19.67
C SER A 224 9.54 14.41 19.68
N GLU A 225 9.73 15.09 18.57
CA GLU A 225 10.75 16.12 18.36
C GLU A 225 10.19 17.55 18.26
N GLY A 226 8.94 17.75 18.64
CA GLY A 226 8.31 19.08 18.57
C GLY A 226 6.85 19.04 18.15
N PRO A 227 6.44 19.92 17.22
CA PRO A 227 5.04 20.10 16.89
C PRO A 227 4.39 18.84 16.31
N HIS A 228 3.07 18.87 16.20
CA HIS A 228 2.33 17.84 15.49
C HIS A 228 2.79 17.72 14.05
N VAL A 229 2.85 16.48 13.56
CA VAL A 229 2.97 16.20 12.13
C VAL A 229 1.57 16.01 11.56
N PHE A 230 1.32 16.68 10.45
CA PHE A 230 0.10 16.57 9.67
C PHE A 230 0.35 15.76 8.40
N PHE A 231 -0.56 14.85 8.10
CA PHE A 231 -0.59 14.11 6.85
C PHE A 231 -1.79 14.58 6.06
N ALA A 232 -1.56 15.12 4.88
CA ALA A 232 -2.57 15.56 3.96
C ALA A 232 -2.53 14.72 2.68
N SER A 233 -3.70 14.45 2.11
CA SER A 233 -3.81 13.95 0.75
C SER A 233 -4.75 14.83 -0.06
N PHE A 234 -4.42 15.02 -1.34
CA PHE A 234 -5.18 15.87 -2.26
C PHE A 234 -4.90 15.49 -3.70
N SER A 235 -5.84 15.82 -4.59
CA SER A 235 -5.65 15.73 -6.03
C SER A 235 -4.91 16.97 -6.54
N CYS A 236 -3.76 16.78 -7.19
CA CYS A 236 -2.97 17.83 -7.80
C CYS A 236 -3.02 17.70 -9.33
N PRO A 237 -3.43 18.75 -10.09
CA PRO A 237 -3.64 18.63 -11.53
C PRO A 237 -2.35 18.50 -12.34
N THR A 238 -1.25 19.11 -11.92
CA THR A 238 0.04 19.09 -12.64
C THR A 238 1.22 19.16 -11.69
N SER A 239 2.39 18.67 -12.11
CA SER A 239 3.63 18.77 -11.35
C SER A 239 4.06 20.21 -11.07
N ASP A 240 3.82 21.15 -12.02
CA ASP A 240 4.12 22.57 -11.80
C ASP A 240 3.35 23.15 -10.63
N LYS A 241 2.07 22.74 -10.48
CA LYS A 241 1.25 23.21 -9.37
C LYS A 241 1.72 22.66 -8.03
N LEU A 242 2.20 21.40 -8.01
CA LEU A 242 2.82 20.82 -6.83
C LEU A 242 4.11 21.57 -6.47
N SER A 243 4.96 21.88 -7.45
CA SER A 243 6.17 22.67 -7.23
C SER A 243 5.87 24.04 -6.62
N VAL A 244 4.87 24.75 -7.13
CA VAL A 244 4.44 26.05 -6.58
C VAL A 244 3.98 25.90 -5.12
N LEU A 245 3.25 24.86 -4.79
CA LEU A 245 2.85 24.60 -3.40
C LEU A 245 4.07 24.35 -2.50
N VAL A 246 4.98 23.47 -2.93
CA VAL A 246 6.17 23.10 -2.16
C VAL A 246 7.10 24.31 -1.94
N ASP A 247 7.29 25.14 -2.98
CA ASP A 247 8.03 26.39 -2.89
C ASP A 247 7.39 27.35 -1.87
N ALA A 248 6.06 27.50 -1.91
CA ALA A 248 5.34 28.38 -0.98
C ALA A 248 5.42 27.88 0.47
N LEU A 249 5.43 26.57 0.71
CA LEU A 249 5.66 26.00 2.04
C LEU A 249 7.09 26.27 2.53
N THR A 250 8.08 26.09 1.64
CA THR A 250 9.50 26.38 1.91
C THR A 250 9.71 27.84 2.28
N ASP A 251 9.16 28.77 1.50
CA ASP A 251 9.28 30.22 1.70
C ASP A 251 8.68 30.68 3.05
N ARG A 252 7.71 29.96 3.55
CA ARG A 252 7.08 30.21 4.86
C ARG A 252 7.74 29.44 6.02
N GLY A 253 8.83 28.69 5.74
CA GLY A 253 9.54 27.91 6.76
C GLY A 253 8.73 26.72 7.30
N VAL A 254 7.72 26.24 6.57
CA VAL A 254 6.95 25.05 6.93
C VAL A 254 7.78 23.82 6.61
N ALA A 255 8.12 23.02 7.62
CA ALA A 255 8.74 21.72 7.39
C ALA A 255 7.75 20.83 6.64
N HIS A 256 8.17 20.24 5.52
CA HIS A 256 7.29 19.40 4.70
C HIS A 256 8.07 18.32 3.96
N ARG A 257 7.35 17.28 3.54
CA ARG A 257 7.87 16.20 2.71
C ARG A 257 6.77 15.59 1.86
N THR A 258 6.99 15.47 0.56
CA THR A 258 6.14 14.71 -0.34
C THR A 258 6.43 13.22 -0.17
N LEU A 259 5.44 12.44 0.24
CA LEU A 259 5.55 11.00 0.50
C LEU A 259 5.11 10.16 -0.70
N ALA A 260 4.17 10.67 -1.49
CA ALA A 260 3.66 9.99 -2.67
C ALA A 260 3.20 10.99 -3.73
N VAL A 261 3.42 10.63 -4.98
CA VAL A 261 2.80 11.25 -6.16
C VAL A 261 2.33 10.12 -7.06
N LEU A 262 1.01 9.94 -7.15
CA LEU A 262 0.37 8.79 -7.77
C LEU A 262 -0.47 9.25 -8.96
N PRO A 263 0.11 9.30 -10.19
CA PRO A 263 -0.62 9.71 -11.39
C PRO A 263 -1.69 8.69 -11.80
N GLY A 264 -2.77 9.17 -12.41
CA GLY A 264 -3.83 8.33 -12.98
C GLY A 264 -4.93 7.93 -11.98
N GLU A 265 -5.40 6.69 -12.06
CA GLU A 265 -6.37 6.16 -11.09
C GLU A 265 -5.72 6.13 -9.71
N SER A 266 -6.13 7.05 -8.88
CA SER A 266 -5.50 7.30 -7.60
C SER A 266 -6.09 6.41 -6.52
N PHE A 267 -5.22 5.87 -5.68
CA PHE A 267 -5.62 5.33 -4.39
C PHE A 267 -6.05 6.49 -3.50
N VAL A 268 -7.32 6.85 -3.58
CA VAL A 268 -7.93 7.77 -2.62
C VAL A 268 -8.58 6.91 -1.55
N PRO A 269 -8.10 6.94 -0.29
CA PRO A 269 -8.79 6.29 0.80
C PRO A 269 -10.24 6.78 0.81
N GLY A 270 -11.19 5.84 0.72
CA GLY A 270 -12.60 6.19 0.72
C GLY A 270 -12.94 6.99 1.99
N PRO A 271 -13.73 8.05 1.91
CA PRO A 271 -14.21 8.70 3.10
C PRO A 271 -15.09 7.71 3.86
N ASP A 272 -14.88 7.58 5.17
CA ASP A 272 -15.93 7.12 6.06
C ASP A 272 -17.09 8.11 5.90
N THR A 273 -18.03 7.76 5.04
CA THR A 273 -19.20 8.63 4.76
C THR A 273 -20.08 8.68 6.00
N LEU A 274 -19.88 9.72 6.76
CA LEU A 274 -20.79 10.06 7.86
C LEU A 274 -22.03 10.76 7.28
N THR A 275 -23.20 10.39 7.76
CA THR A 275 -24.41 11.21 7.60
C THR A 275 -24.63 11.99 8.89
N PRO A 276 -24.03 13.18 9.03
CA PRO A 276 -24.13 13.93 10.26
C PRO A 276 -25.55 14.44 10.50
N ARG A 277 -26.00 14.33 11.73
CA ARG A 277 -27.21 15.03 12.19
C ARG A 277 -26.75 16.27 12.95
N TRP A 278 -26.73 17.39 12.25
CA TRP A 278 -26.45 18.68 12.89
C TRP A 278 -27.64 19.10 13.76
N ALA A 279 -27.37 19.67 14.93
CA ALA A 279 -28.40 20.20 15.83
C ALA A 279 -29.03 21.46 15.25
#